data_cfca3ae7b9d0f7987dd67f6a1e8c86cf
#
_entry.id   cfca3ae7b9d0f7987dd67f6a1e8c86cf
#
_cell.length_a   1.000
_cell.length_b   1.000
_cell.length_c   1.000
_cell.angle_alpha   90.00
_cell.angle_beta   90.00
_cell.angle_gamma   90.00
#
_symmetry.space_group_name_H-M   'P 1'
#
loop_
_entity.id
_entity.type
_entity.pdbx_description
1 polymer ?
#
loop_
_entity_poly.entity_id
_entity_poly.type
_entity_poly.pdbx_seq_one_letter_code
_entity_poly.pdbx_strand_id
1 'polypeptide(L)'
;MKINKKVLIRCWQIAVTILLNLLIILLAMSAPVSALSKMGSTGSEVRAIQTRLKEWGYYSGTVDGIYGTGTKNAVVSFQKKNGLTPDGIAGKKTLAAIGISSSVSSSSGSYGGYSSNDYNLLARVISAEARGESYTGQVAVGAVILNRVRHPSFPNSVAGVIYQSGAFTCMTDGQFNKAVADSAYKAAKDALNGWDPSGGAIYYYNPKTAVSKWIRSRPIITTIGRHVFCS
;
A
#
# COMPACT_ATOMS: atom_id res chain seq x y z
N MET A 1 65.89 8.50 10.89
CA MET A 1 65.08 9.73 11.09
C MET A 1 63.99 9.41 12.14
N LYS A 2 64.13 9.86 13.42
CA LYS A 2 63.17 9.57 14.51
C LYS A 2 61.99 10.55 14.36
N ILE A 3 60.83 10.05 13.97
CA ILE A 3 59.60 10.87 13.90
C ILE A 3 59.21 11.27 15.32
N ASN A 4 58.99 12.57 15.54
CA ASN A 4 58.67 13.14 16.85
C ASN A 4 57.27 12.67 17.29
N LYS A 5 57.15 11.98 18.43
CA LYS A 5 55.90 11.48 18.98
C LYS A 5 54.78 12.52 19.05
N LYS A 6 55.13 13.79 19.32
CA LYS A 6 54.14 14.90 19.32
C LYS A 6 53.52 15.16 17.94
N VAL A 7 54.30 15.00 16.86
CA VAL A 7 53.82 15.16 15.48
C VAL A 7 52.89 14.01 15.13
N LEU A 8 53.23 12.78 15.50
CA LEU A 8 52.38 11.60 15.28
C LEU A 8 51.02 11.74 15.95
N ILE A 9 51.00 12.17 17.23
CA ILE A 9 49.75 12.39 17.98
C ILE A 9 48.87 13.48 17.32
N ARG A 10 49.46 14.58 16.87
CA ARG A 10 48.71 15.65 16.17
C ARG A 10 48.15 15.17 14.84
N CYS A 11 48.90 14.42 14.05
CA CYS A 11 48.42 13.84 12.79
C CYS A 11 47.27 12.86 13.05
N TRP A 12 47.34 12.02 14.09
CA TRP A 12 46.27 11.13 14.47
C TRP A 12 45.00 11.85 14.93
N GLN A 13 45.15 12.92 15.74
CA GLN A 13 44.01 13.76 16.16
C GLN A 13 43.32 14.46 14.97
N ILE A 14 44.08 14.96 14.00
CA ILE A 14 43.52 15.55 12.77
C ILE A 14 42.78 14.51 11.95
N ALA A 15 43.34 13.33 11.78
CA ALA A 15 42.68 12.23 11.06
C ALA A 15 41.36 11.80 11.72
N VAL A 16 41.34 11.68 13.05
CA VAL A 16 40.13 11.35 13.79
C VAL A 16 39.05 12.42 13.68
N THR A 17 39.43 13.73 13.76
CA THR A 17 38.48 14.84 13.59
C THR A 17 37.91 14.91 12.16
N ILE A 18 38.71 14.66 11.14
CA ILE A 18 38.25 14.58 9.74
C ILE A 18 37.27 13.41 9.58
N LEU A 19 37.58 12.24 10.13
CA LEU A 19 36.71 11.05 10.08
C LEU A 19 35.38 11.29 10.78
N LEU A 20 35.42 11.94 11.96
CA LEU A 20 34.21 12.28 12.72
C LEU A 20 33.32 13.29 11.99
N ASN A 21 33.94 14.31 11.36
CA ASN A 21 33.20 15.28 10.55
C ASN A 21 32.59 14.64 9.30
N LEU A 22 33.30 13.74 8.62
CA LEU A 22 32.78 12.96 7.50
C LEU A 22 31.60 12.07 7.94
N LEU A 23 31.69 11.46 9.09
CA LEU A 23 30.59 10.65 9.65
C LEU A 23 29.37 11.51 9.99
N ILE A 24 29.57 12.70 10.56
CA ILE A 24 28.49 13.65 10.86
C ILE A 24 27.84 14.16 9.57
N ILE A 25 28.63 14.46 8.53
CA ILE A 25 28.10 14.86 7.21
C ILE A 25 27.31 13.71 6.57
N LEU A 26 27.79 12.47 6.67
CA LEU A 26 27.08 11.28 6.17
C LEU A 26 25.75 11.03 6.91
N LEU A 27 25.73 11.23 8.23
CA LEU A 27 24.50 11.14 9.03
C LEU A 27 23.52 12.30 8.75
N ALA A 28 24.04 13.51 8.49
CA ALA A 28 23.20 14.67 8.17
C ALA A 28 22.57 14.55 6.76
N MET A 29 23.22 13.83 5.84
CA MET A 29 22.65 13.55 4.51
C MET A 29 21.59 12.43 4.49
N SER A 30 21.42 11.70 5.59
CA SER A 30 20.38 10.66 5.77
C SER A 30 19.13 11.18 6.47
N ALA A 31 18.92 12.49 6.55
CA ALA A 31 17.63 13.03 7.00
C ALA A 31 16.52 12.51 6.08
N PRO A 32 15.44 11.89 6.61
CA PRO A 32 14.35 11.42 5.77
C PRO A 32 13.77 12.62 5.03
N VAL A 33 13.94 12.66 3.73
CA VAL A 33 13.21 13.59 2.87
C VAL A 33 11.75 13.26 3.08
N SER A 34 11.03 14.12 3.77
CA SER A 34 9.59 13.99 3.94
C SER A 34 8.99 13.94 2.54
N ALA A 35 8.46 12.80 2.15
CA ALA A 35 7.83 12.65 0.85
C ALA A 35 6.71 13.69 0.75
N LEU A 36 6.89 14.59 -0.19
CA LEU A 36 6.01 15.72 -0.44
C LEU A 36 6.02 15.98 -1.94
N SER A 37 5.04 15.40 -2.63
CA SER A 37 4.86 15.68 -4.06
C SER A 37 3.94 16.87 -4.26
N LYS A 38 4.40 17.85 -5.01
CA LYS A 38 3.71 19.11 -5.33
C LYS A 38 4.03 19.54 -6.77
N MET A 39 3.42 20.63 -7.20
CA MET A 39 3.68 21.23 -8.52
C MET A 39 5.20 21.30 -8.81
N GLY A 40 5.60 20.72 -9.94
CA GLY A 40 7.00 20.61 -10.35
C GLY A 40 7.73 19.36 -9.88
N SER A 41 7.19 18.57 -8.96
CA SER A 41 7.76 17.26 -8.58
C SER A 41 7.71 16.29 -9.76
N THR A 42 8.71 15.40 -9.85
CA THR A 42 8.78 14.37 -10.89
C THR A 42 9.21 13.03 -10.30
N GLY A 43 8.94 11.94 -11.02
CA GLY A 43 9.44 10.61 -10.67
C GLY A 43 8.38 9.57 -10.37
N SER A 44 8.81 8.46 -9.76
CA SER A 44 7.97 7.27 -9.51
C SER A 44 6.82 7.55 -8.54
N GLU A 45 7.02 8.38 -7.50
CA GLU A 45 5.96 8.75 -6.56
C GLU A 45 4.85 9.52 -7.28
N VAL A 46 5.21 10.47 -8.17
CA VAL A 46 4.23 11.22 -8.97
C VAL A 46 3.46 10.29 -9.92
N ARG A 47 4.14 9.33 -10.56
CA ARG A 47 3.46 8.29 -11.36
C ARG A 47 2.46 7.49 -10.54
N ALA A 48 2.86 7.06 -9.35
CA ALA A 48 1.98 6.33 -8.45
C ALA A 48 0.75 7.15 -8.06
N ILE A 49 0.93 8.44 -7.74
CA ILE A 49 -0.17 9.39 -7.45
C ILE A 49 -1.11 9.50 -8.66
N GLN A 50 -0.56 9.77 -9.85
CA GLN A 50 -1.33 9.91 -11.09
C GLN A 50 -2.10 8.64 -11.42
N THR A 51 -1.45 7.47 -11.35
CA THR A 51 -2.08 6.17 -11.59
C THR A 51 -3.26 5.99 -10.66
N ARG A 52 -3.07 6.19 -9.38
CA ARG A 52 -4.11 5.99 -8.37
C ARG A 52 -5.28 6.94 -8.55
N LEU A 53 -5.00 8.23 -8.76
CA LEU A 53 -6.04 9.23 -8.97
C LEU A 53 -6.77 9.03 -10.30
N LYS A 54 -6.12 8.45 -11.32
CA LYS A 54 -6.72 8.07 -12.59
C LYS A 54 -7.66 6.88 -12.43
N GLU A 55 -7.25 5.85 -11.71
CA GLU A 55 -8.06 4.69 -11.37
C GLU A 55 -9.34 5.09 -10.61
N TRP A 56 -9.25 6.12 -9.79
CA TRP A 56 -10.39 6.62 -9.01
C TRP A 56 -11.19 7.73 -9.70
N GLY A 57 -10.87 8.05 -10.94
CA GLY A 57 -11.61 9.05 -11.75
C GLY A 57 -11.32 10.51 -11.37
N TYR A 58 -10.31 10.80 -10.52
CA TYR A 58 -9.90 12.16 -10.20
C TYR A 58 -8.92 12.75 -11.22
N TYR A 59 -8.20 11.92 -11.96
CA TYR A 59 -7.20 12.33 -12.93
C TYR A 59 -7.51 11.75 -14.31
N SER A 60 -7.62 12.60 -15.33
CA SER A 60 -7.89 12.22 -16.72
C SER A 60 -6.67 12.32 -17.64
N GLY A 61 -5.56 12.85 -17.13
CA GLY A 61 -4.34 13.07 -17.91
C GLY A 61 -3.51 11.81 -18.16
N THR A 62 -2.38 11.99 -18.81
CA THR A 62 -1.37 10.95 -19.02
C THR A 62 -0.57 10.70 -17.72
N VAL A 63 -0.29 9.45 -17.40
CA VAL A 63 0.60 9.07 -16.29
C VAL A 63 2.04 9.24 -16.74
N ASP A 64 2.55 10.47 -16.67
CA ASP A 64 3.87 10.86 -17.17
C ASP A 64 4.93 11.00 -16.07
N GLY A 65 4.48 10.98 -14.79
CA GLY A 65 5.37 11.19 -13.65
C GLY A 65 5.79 12.64 -13.45
N ILE A 66 5.06 13.60 -14.03
CA ILE A 66 5.27 15.04 -13.86
C ILE A 66 4.08 15.64 -13.11
N TYR A 67 4.33 16.24 -11.95
CA TYR A 67 3.29 16.87 -11.14
C TYR A 67 2.91 18.22 -11.73
N GLY A 68 2.12 18.21 -12.78
CA GLY A 68 1.61 19.42 -13.45
C GLY A 68 0.29 19.88 -12.86
N THR A 69 -0.34 20.86 -13.51
CA THR A 69 -1.63 21.45 -13.12
C THR A 69 -2.74 20.40 -13.07
N GLY A 70 -2.77 19.45 -14.00
CA GLY A 70 -3.74 18.34 -14.00
C GLY A 70 -3.63 17.47 -12.76
N THR A 71 -2.42 17.08 -12.40
CA THR A 71 -2.15 16.28 -11.18
C THR A 71 -2.52 17.06 -9.93
N LYS A 72 -2.16 18.36 -9.84
CA LYS A 72 -2.56 19.24 -8.73
C LYS A 72 -4.09 19.29 -8.57
N ASN A 73 -4.82 19.53 -9.64
CA ASN A 73 -6.27 19.62 -9.60
C ASN A 73 -6.93 18.31 -9.17
N ALA A 74 -6.40 17.17 -9.63
CA ALA A 74 -6.83 15.85 -9.23
C ALA A 74 -6.60 15.62 -7.72
N VAL A 75 -5.43 16.01 -7.19
CA VAL A 75 -5.14 15.94 -5.75
C VAL A 75 -6.08 16.83 -4.95
N VAL A 76 -6.33 18.07 -5.38
CA VAL A 76 -7.29 18.98 -4.72
C VAL A 76 -8.68 18.36 -4.67
N SER A 77 -9.15 17.80 -5.78
CA SER A 77 -10.46 17.17 -5.85
C SER A 77 -10.56 15.95 -4.92
N PHE A 78 -9.52 15.14 -4.91
CA PHE A 78 -9.39 14.00 -3.99
C PHE A 78 -9.40 14.46 -2.52
N GLN A 79 -8.59 15.46 -2.18
CA GLN A 79 -8.50 16.02 -0.83
C GLN A 79 -9.85 16.52 -0.34
N LYS A 80 -10.56 17.30 -1.15
CA LYS A 80 -11.92 17.79 -0.84
C LYS A 80 -12.89 16.65 -0.54
N LYS A 81 -12.89 15.62 -1.42
CA LYS A 81 -13.80 14.49 -1.28
C LYS A 81 -13.52 13.64 -0.05
N ASN A 82 -12.26 13.62 0.43
CA ASN A 82 -11.81 12.80 1.56
C ASN A 82 -11.60 13.58 2.86
N GLY A 83 -12.10 14.84 2.96
CA GLY A 83 -12.00 15.63 4.19
C GLY A 83 -10.57 16.04 4.56
N LEU A 84 -9.68 16.10 3.57
CA LEU A 84 -8.31 16.58 3.73
C LEU A 84 -8.23 18.07 3.37
N THR A 85 -7.19 18.76 3.84
CA THR A 85 -6.88 20.13 3.42
C THR A 85 -6.64 20.17 1.92
N PRO A 86 -7.45 20.92 1.12
CA PRO A 86 -7.36 20.89 -0.34
C PRO A 86 -6.30 21.85 -0.88
N ASP A 87 -5.04 21.66 -0.47
CA ASP A 87 -3.89 22.48 -0.83
C ASP A 87 -3.22 22.07 -2.16
N GLY A 88 -3.60 20.91 -2.68
CA GLY A 88 -3.01 20.34 -3.89
C GLY A 88 -1.58 19.86 -3.68
N ILE A 89 -1.21 19.55 -2.44
CA ILE A 89 0.08 18.98 -2.07
C ILE A 89 -0.14 17.54 -1.60
N ALA A 90 0.49 16.59 -2.25
CA ALA A 90 0.46 15.20 -1.82
C ALA A 90 1.48 14.99 -0.67
N GLY A 91 1.15 15.54 0.49
CA GLY A 91 1.89 15.33 1.73
C GLY A 91 1.51 14.01 2.40
N LYS A 92 2.14 13.73 3.56
CA LYS A 92 1.99 12.46 4.31
C LYS A 92 0.53 12.00 4.47
N LYS A 93 -0.39 12.89 4.85
CA LYS A 93 -1.82 12.56 5.02
C LYS A 93 -2.48 12.20 3.68
N THR A 94 -2.20 12.98 2.64
CA THR A 94 -2.73 12.76 1.30
C THR A 94 -2.17 11.47 0.69
N LEU A 95 -0.86 11.23 0.78
CA LEU A 95 -0.23 10.00 0.30
C LEU A 95 -0.77 8.77 1.03
N ALA A 96 -0.93 8.85 2.35
CA ALA A 96 -1.53 7.76 3.13
C ALA A 96 -2.99 7.49 2.69
N ALA A 97 -3.78 8.54 2.42
CA ALA A 97 -5.15 8.39 1.96
C ALA A 97 -5.23 7.84 0.52
N ILE A 98 -4.25 8.18 -0.33
CA ILE A 98 -4.10 7.61 -1.69
C ILE A 98 -3.58 6.16 -1.62
N GLY A 99 -3.10 5.70 -0.47
CA GLY A 99 -2.49 4.37 -0.32
C GLY A 99 -1.04 4.32 -0.82
N ILE A 100 -0.38 5.48 -0.91
CA ILE A 100 1.04 5.63 -1.24
C ILE A 100 1.73 6.02 0.05
N SER A 101 2.39 5.09 0.73
CA SER A 101 3.25 5.44 1.86
C SER A 101 4.54 6.00 1.35
N SER A 102 4.84 7.24 1.71
CA SER A 102 6.21 7.72 1.65
C SER A 102 7.08 6.74 2.42
N SER A 103 8.15 6.29 1.82
CA SER A 103 9.18 5.49 2.46
C SER A 103 9.86 6.33 3.57
N VAL A 104 9.13 6.52 4.67
CA VAL A 104 9.74 6.88 5.94
C VAL A 104 9.98 5.55 6.65
N SER A 105 11.23 5.18 6.67
CA SER A 105 11.77 4.10 7.46
C SER A 105 11.14 4.07 8.85
N SER A 106 10.26 3.13 9.05
CA SER A 106 9.84 2.72 10.38
C SER A 106 9.48 1.25 10.27
N SER A 107 10.38 0.43 10.73
CA SER A 107 10.27 -1.02 10.89
C SER A 107 9.76 -1.77 9.64
N SER A 108 10.71 -2.31 8.92
CA SER A 108 10.51 -3.33 7.89
C SER A 108 9.89 -4.58 8.51
N GLY A 109 8.59 -4.57 8.71
CA GLY A 109 7.83 -5.79 8.83
C GLY A 109 7.71 -6.37 7.41
N SER A 110 8.60 -7.25 7.02
CA SER A 110 8.38 -8.09 5.84
C SER A 110 7.31 -9.11 6.22
N TYR A 111 6.14 -8.95 5.69
CA TYR A 111 5.04 -9.89 5.86
C TYR A 111 5.08 -10.88 4.70
N GLY A 112 5.75 -12.03 4.86
CA GLY A 112 5.79 -13.06 3.81
C GLY A 112 6.32 -12.59 2.44
N GLY A 113 7.22 -11.58 2.42
CA GLY A 113 7.74 -10.99 1.19
C GLY A 113 6.95 -9.81 0.61
N TYR A 114 5.85 -9.42 1.27
CA TYR A 114 5.01 -8.29 0.89
C TYR A 114 5.41 -7.01 1.65
N SER A 115 5.16 -5.87 1.04
CA SER A 115 5.46 -4.56 1.61
C SER A 115 4.46 -4.16 2.70
N SER A 116 4.83 -3.20 3.55
CA SER A 116 3.89 -2.59 4.51
C SER A 116 2.69 -1.93 3.81
N ASN A 117 2.84 -1.51 2.55
CA ASN A 117 1.75 -0.97 1.75
C ASN A 117 0.75 -2.06 1.36
N ASP A 118 1.24 -3.23 0.93
CA ASP A 118 0.38 -4.38 0.62
C ASP A 118 -0.39 -4.82 1.86
N TYR A 119 0.27 -4.85 3.02
CA TYR A 119 -0.36 -5.15 4.30
C TYR A 119 -1.50 -4.17 4.63
N ASN A 120 -1.24 -2.86 4.57
CA ASN A 120 -2.25 -1.86 4.87
C ASN A 120 -3.41 -1.88 3.87
N LEU A 121 -3.11 -2.08 2.59
CA LEU A 121 -4.09 -2.15 1.53
C LEU A 121 -4.97 -3.40 1.68
N LEU A 122 -4.36 -4.55 1.95
CA LEU A 122 -5.06 -5.80 2.19
C LEU A 122 -5.97 -5.71 3.41
N ALA A 123 -5.48 -5.16 4.53
CA ALA A 123 -6.29 -4.95 5.74
C ALA A 123 -7.50 -4.05 5.47
N ARG A 124 -7.34 -3.02 4.66
CA ARG A 124 -8.41 -2.10 4.29
C ARG A 124 -9.52 -2.81 3.50
N VAL A 125 -9.15 -3.62 2.49
CA VAL A 125 -10.14 -4.39 1.72
C VAL A 125 -10.82 -5.45 2.59
N ILE A 126 -10.07 -6.18 3.40
CA ILE A 126 -10.66 -7.16 4.34
C ILE A 126 -11.66 -6.46 5.27
N SER A 127 -11.32 -5.29 5.82
CA SER A 127 -12.23 -4.53 6.69
C SER A 127 -13.49 -4.07 5.97
N ALA A 128 -13.41 -3.79 4.68
CA ALA A 128 -14.53 -3.34 3.87
C ALA A 128 -15.42 -4.49 3.40
N GLU A 129 -14.83 -5.58 2.90
CA GLU A 129 -15.55 -6.70 2.28
C GLU A 129 -16.01 -7.77 3.31
N ALA A 130 -15.27 -7.94 4.39
CA ALA A 130 -15.51 -8.97 5.38
C ALA A 130 -15.95 -8.43 6.75
N ARG A 131 -16.47 -7.19 6.78
CA ARG A 131 -17.04 -6.62 8.01
C ARG A 131 -18.19 -7.46 8.52
N GLY A 132 -18.06 -7.93 9.77
CA GLY A 132 -19.06 -8.80 10.39
C GLY A 132 -18.93 -10.29 10.02
N GLU A 133 -17.89 -10.66 9.28
CA GLU A 133 -17.50 -12.08 9.15
C GLU A 133 -16.67 -12.54 10.35
N SER A 134 -16.64 -13.86 10.54
CA SER A 134 -15.72 -14.47 11.50
C SER A 134 -14.27 -14.14 11.16
N TYR A 135 -13.38 -14.24 12.14
CA TYR A 135 -11.95 -14.00 11.89
C TYR A 135 -11.40 -14.86 10.75
N THR A 136 -11.76 -16.16 10.74
CA THR A 136 -11.40 -17.07 9.63
C THR A 136 -11.95 -16.61 8.28
N GLY A 137 -13.17 -16.06 8.25
CA GLY A 137 -13.76 -15.48 7.04
C GLY A 137 -12.99 -14.23 6.56
N GLN A 138 -12.53 -13.38 7.49
CA GLN A 138 -11.68 -12.23 7.17
C GLN A 138 -10.35 -12.67 6.57
N VAL A 139 -9.70 -13.69 7.15
CA VAL A 139 -8.45 -14.25 6.59
C VAL A 139 -8.69 -14.85 5.22
N ALA A 140 -9.79 -15.59 5.03
CA ALA A 140 -10.14 -16.21 3.74
C ALA A 140 -10.30 -15.17 2.62
N VAL A 141 -10.96 -14.03 2.89
CA VAL A 141 -11.07 -12.94 1.91
C VAL A 141 -9.69 -12.38 1.57
N GLY A 142 -8.81 -12.20 2.55
CA GLY A 142 -7.43 -11.80 2.31
C GLY A 142 -6.65 -12.82 1.47
N ALA A 143 -6.81 -14.10 1.77
CA ALA A 143 -6.15 -15.18 1.06
C ALA A 143 -6.59 -15.26 -0.42
N VAL A 144 -7.88 -15.03 -0.73
CA VAL A 144 -8.37 -14.96 -2.12
C VAL A 144 -7.64 -13.88 -2.91
N ILE A 145 -7.40 -12.70 -2.32
CA ILE A 145 -6.65 -11.62 -2.99
C ILE A 145 -5.23 -12.09 -3.29
N LEU A 146 -4.56 -12.75 -2.35
CA LEU A 146 -3.20 -13.25 -2.53
C LEU A 146 -3.14 -14.45 -3.51
N ASN A 147 -4.17 -15.27 -3.57
CA ASN A 147 -4.30 -16.33 -4.57
C ASN A 147 -4.43 -15.75 -5.97
N ARG A 148 -5.22 -14.69 -6.14
CA ARG A 148 -5.30 -13.94 -7.40
C ARG A 148 -3.95 -13.37 -7.83
N VAL A 149 -3.17 -12.78 -6.90
CA VAL A 149 -1.82 -12.27 -7.19
C VAL A 149 -0.89 -13.34 -7.78
N ARG A 150 -1.06 -14.60 -7.34
CA ARG A 150 -0.27 -15.75 -7.83
C ARG A 150 -0.85 -16.40 -9.08
N HIS A 151 -2.10 -16.12 -9.42
CA HIS A 151 -2.79 -16.77 -10.52
C HIS A 151 -2.57 -16.01 -11.84
N PRO A 152 -2.22 -16.69 -12.95
CA PRO A 152 -1.83 -16.05 -14.21
C PRO A 152 -2.94 -15.19 -14.87
N SER A 153 -4.20 -15.40 -14.52
CA SER A 153 -5.33 -14.63 -15.06
C SER A 153 -5.58 -13.31 -14.34
N PHE A 154 -4.80 -12.97 -13.32
CA PHE A 154 -4.96 -11.75 -12.54
C PHE A 154 -3.67 -10.93 -12.52
N PRO A 155 -3.75 -9.64 -12.14
CA PRO A 155 -2.56 -8.83 -11.91
C PRO A 155 -1.63 -9.45 -10.85
N ASN A 156 -0.32 -9.34 -11.05
CA ASN A 156 0.71 -9.93 -10.18
C ASN A 156 1.09 -9.07 -8.98
N SER A 157 0.19 -8.22 -8.51
CA SER A 157 0.40 -7.37 -7.32
C SER A 157 -0.88 -7.20 -6.53
N VAL A 158 -0.77 -7.02 -5.21
CA VAL A 158 -1.92 -6.79 -4.31
C VAL A 158 -2.73 -5.57 -4.78
N ALA A 159 -2.05 -4.48 -5.09
CA ALA A 159 -2.69 -3.28 -5.61
C ALA A 159 -3.39 -3.54 -6.95
N GLY A 160 -2.73 -4.24 -7.87
CA GLY A 160 -3.31 -4.59 -9.19
C GLY A 160 -4.60 -5.39 -9.06
N VAL A 161 -4.62 -6.39 -8.19
CA VAL A 161 -5.83 -7.21 -7.94
C VAL A 161 -6.94 -6.39 -7.29
N ILE A 162 -6.61 -5.57 -6.28
CA ILE A 162 -7.61 -4.81 -5.53
C ILE A 162 -8.25 -3.71 -6.39
N TYR A 163 -7.45 -3.04 -7.23
CA TYR A 163 -7.93 -1.93 -8.08
C TYR A 163 -8.41 -2.38 -9.46
N GLN A 164 -8.44 -3.68 -9.74
CA GLN A 164 -9.04 -4.17 -10.97
C GLN A 164 -10.51 -3.74 -11.05
N SER A 165 -10.92 -3.18 -12.16
CA SER A 165 -12.29 -2.67 -12.35
C SER A 165 -13.33 -3.73 -12.02
N GLY A 166 -14.28 -3.41 -11.13
CA GLY A 166 -15.35 -4.30 -10.71
C GLY A 166 -14.94 -5.48 -9.82
N ALA A 167 -13.67 -5.56 -9.38
CA ALA A 167 -13.21 -6.68 -8.55
C ALA A 167 -13.81 -6.66 -7.14
N PHE A 168 -14.02 -5.47 -6.58
CA PHE A 168 -14.54 -5.26 -5.22
C PHE A 168 -15.56 -4.12 -5.19
N THR A 169 -16.73 -4.36 -4.60
CA THR A 169 -17.81 -3.37 -4.49
C THR A 169 -17.46 -2.26 -3.50
N CYS A 170 -16.65 -2.56 -2.50
CA CYS A 170 -16.22 -1.60 -1.50
C CYS A 170 -15.46 -0.39 -2.08
N MET A 171 -14.94 -0.51 -3.29
CA MET A 171 -14.25 0.59 -4.00
C MET A 171 -15.21 1.69 -4.44
N THR A 172 -16.49 1.37 -4.65
CA THR A 172 -17.51 2.29 -5.18
C THR A 172 -18.55 2.72 -4.15
N ASP A 173 -18.77 1.93 -3.10
CA ASP A 173 -19.80 2.17 -2.08
C ASP A 173 -19.31 2.98 -0.86
N GLY A 174 -18.06 3.43 -0.86
CA GLY A 174 -17.44 4.21 0.21
C GLY A 174 -16.98 3.40 1.42
N GLN A 175 -17.17 2.09 1.47
CA GLN A 175 -16.75 1.22 2.57
C GLN A 175 -15.22 1.19 2.71
N PHE A 176 -14.52 1.28 1.59
CA PHE A 176 -13.06 1.30 1.54
C PHE A 176 -12.44 2.48 2.32
N ASN A 177 -13.16 3.58 2.49
CA ASN A 177 -12.68 4.79 3.18
C ASN A 177 -13.01 4.81 4.67
N LYS A 178 -13.70 3.80 5.19
CA LYS A 178 -13.99 3.69 6.63
C LYS A 178 -12.75 3.28 7.42
N ALA A 179 -12.79 3.53 8.73
CA ALA A 179 -11.75 3.07 9.64
C ALA A 179 -11.57 1.54 9.52
N VAL A 180 -10.31 1.13 9.44
CA VAL A 180 -9.93 -0.28 9.35
C VAL A 180 -10.01 -0.91 10.74
N ALA A 181 -10.70 -2.03 10.85
CA ALA A 181 -10.82 -2.76 12.11
C ALA A 181 -9.50 -3.46 12.47
N ASP A 182 -9.18 -3.54 13.76
CA ASP A 182 -7.98 -4.22 14.26
C ASP A 182 -7.95 -5.71 13.86
N SER A 183 -9.11 -6.37 13.81
CA SER A 183 -9.23 -7.75 13.35
C SER A 183 -8.80 -7.91 11.89
N ALA A 184 -9.09 -6.92 11.04
CA ALA A 184 -8.70 -6.95 9.63
C ALA A 184 -7.18 -6.79 9.45
N TYR A 185 -6.51 -5.99 10.28
CA TYR A 185 -5.04 -5.93 10.30
C TYR A 185 -4.43 -7.28 10.69
N LYS A 186 -4.96 -7.93 11.72
CA LYS A 186 -4.51 -9.28 12.13
C LYS A 186 -4.76 -10.29 11.02
N ALA A 187 -5.94 -10.28 10.41
CA ALA A 187 -6.31 -11.18 9.32
C ALA A 187 -5.41 -10.98 8.07
N ALA A 188 -5.11 -9.72 7.72
CA ALA A 188 -4.17 -9.42 6.64
C ALA A 188 -2.77 -9.97 6.92
N LYS A 189 -2.28 -9.83 8.15
CA LYS A 189 -0.99 -10.38 8.58
C LYS A 189 -0.96 -11.89 8.42
N ASP A 190 -1.99 -12.58 8.89
CA ASP A 190 -2.04 -14.04 8.85
C ASP A 190 -2.15 -14.56 7.41
N ALA A 191 -2.96 -13.91 6.56
CA ALA A 191 -3.03 -14.24 5.14
C ALA A 191 -1.67 -14.03 4.43
N LEU A 192 -0.98 -12.91 4.69
CA LEU A 192 0.36 -12.63 4.14
C LEU A 192 1.42 -13.64 4.61
N ASN A 193 1.25 -14.18 5.81
CA ASN A 193 2.10 -15.24 6.36
C ASN A 193 1.73 -16.64 5.82
N GLY A 194 0.75 -16.74 4.90
CA GLY A 194 0.41 -17.98 4.20
C GLY A 194 -0.78 -18.74 4.75
N TRP A 195 -1.49 -18.23 5.77
CA TRP A 195 -2.71 -18.89 6.20
C TRP A 195 -3.84 -18.63 5.19
N ASP A 196 -4.26 -19.71 4.52
CA ASP A 196 -5.33 -19.70 3.52
C ASP A 196 -6.46 -20.67 3.89
N PRO A 197 -7.45 -20.23 4.67
CA PRO A 197 -8.61 -21.05 4.98
C PRO A 197 -9.58 -21.20 3.79
N SER A 198 -9.40 -20.45 2.69
CA SER A 198 -10.22 -20.59 1.48
C SER A 198 -9.85 -21.82 0.63
N GLY A 199 -8.69 -22.47 0.91
CA GLY A 199 -8.22 -23.65 0.18
C GLY A 199 -7.81 -23.36 -1.26
N GLY A 200 -7.20 -22.19 -1.53
CA GLY A 200 -6.75 -21.80 -2.85
C GLY A 200 -7.83 -21.11 -3.71
N ALA A 201 -8.96 -20.73 -3.13
CA ALA A 201 -10.01 -20.05 -3.87
C ALA A 201 -9.53 -18.73 -4.49
N ILE A 202 -10.01 -18.45 -5.69
CA ILE A 202 -9.76 -17.18 -6.41
C ILE A 202 -11.03 -16.33 -6.55
N TYR A 203 -12.18 -16.88 -6.14
CA TYR A 203 -13.45 -16.17 -6.06
C TYR A 203 -14.16 -16.45 -4.74
N TYR A 204 -15.02 -15.53 -4.35
CA TYR A 204 -16.00 -15.74 -3.29
C TYR A 204 -17.27 -14.94 -3.57
N TYR A 205 -18.37 -15.35 -2.98
CA TYR A 205 -19.64 -14.66 -3.08
C TYR A 205 -20.54 -14.98 -1.88
N ASN A 206 -21.46 -14.07 -1.59
CA ASN A 206 -22.53 -14.34 -0.64
C ASN A 206 -23.75 -14.94 -1.41
N PRO A 207 -24.17 -16.18 -1.15
CA PRO A 207 -25.25 -16.83 -1.89
C PRO A 207 -26.62 -16.15 -1.71
N LYS A 208 -26.80 -15.35 -0.65
CA LYS A 208 -28.05 -14.60 -0.44
C LYS A 208 -28.16 -13.36 -1.31
N THR A 209 -27.05 -12.75 -1.70
CA THR A 209 -27.00 -11.48 -2.43
C THR A 209 -26.46 -11.59 -3.85
N ALA A 210 -25.71 -12.64 -4.17
CA ALA A 210 -25.14 -12.82 -5.50
C ALA A 210 -26.23 -13.08 -6.55
N VAL A 211 -26.26 -12.27 -7.59
CA VAL A 211 -27.19 -12.39 -8.72
C VAL A 211 -26.56 -13.04 -9.95
N SER A 212 -25.24 -13.06 -10.04
CA SER A 212 -24.50 -13.61 -11.17
C SER A 212 -24.63 -15.14 -11.25
N LYS A 213 -25.21 -15.65 -12.34
CA LYS A 213 -25.27 -17.08 -12.63
C LYS A 213 -23.87 -17.67 -12.81
N TRP A 214 -22.96 -16.90 -13.39
CA TRP A 214 -21.60 -17.32 -13.62
C TRP A 214 -20.86 -17.65 -12.31
N ILE A 215 -20.91 -16.75 -11.32
CA ILE A 215 -20.22 -17.02 -10.05
C ILE A 215 -20.81 -18.23 -9.31
N ARG A 216 -22.13 -18.43 -9.43
CA ARG A 216 -22.84 -19.58 -8.81
C ARG A 216 -22.55 -20.92 -9.49
N SER A 217 -22.06 -20.91 -10.73
CA SER A 217 -21.69 -22.13 -11.46
C SER A 217 -20.25 -22.56 -11.22
N ARG A 218 -19.45 -21.76 -10.48
CA ARG A 218 -18.05 -22.08 -10.22
C ARG A 218 -17.92 -23.24 -9.23
N PRO A 219 -16.90 -24.11 -9.40
CA PRO A 219 -16.63 -25.20 -8.46
C PRO A 219 -16.39 -24.66 -7.04
N ILE A 220 -17.24 -25.11 -6.10
CA ILE A 220 -17.15 -24.70 -4.69
C ILE A 220 -16.00 -25.45 -4.03
N ILE A 221 -15.15 -24.71 -3.31
CA ILE A 221 -14.06 -25.26 -2.51
C ILE A 221 -14.51 -25.38 -1.05
N THR A 222 -15.02 -24.28 -0.48
CA THR A 222 -15.46 -24.26 0.91
C THR A 222 -16.49 -23.16 1.16
N THR A 223 -17.16 -23.23 2.33
CA THR A 223 -18.05 -22.17 2.81
C THR A 223 -17.58 -21.74 4.20
N ILE A 224 -17.36 -20.45 4.40
CA ILE A 224 -16.95 -19.87 5.68
C ILE A 224 -17.84 -18.68 5.97
N GLY A 225 -18.57 -18.73 7.09
CA GLY A 225 -19.53 -17.69 7.45
C GLY A 225 -20.62 -17.52 6.38
N ARG A 226 -20.76 -16.33 5.84
CA ARG A 226 -21.74 -16.00 4.80
C ARG A 226 -21.21 -16.14 3.39
N HIS A 227 -19.93 -16.49 3.21
CA HIS A 227 -19.27 -16.56 1.92
C HIS A 227 -19.02 -17.99 1.46
N VAL A 228 -19.33 -18.23 0.19
CA VAL A 228 -18.92 -19.43 -0.56
C VAL A 228 -17.65 -19.08 -1.31
N PHE A 229 -16.62 -19.89 -1.16
CA PHE A 229 -15.31 -19.75 -1.81
C PHE A 229 -15.19 -20.77 -2.93
N CYS A 230 -14.72 -20.32 -4.12
CA CYS A 230 -14.73 -21.14 -5.32
C CYS A 230 -13.54 -20.83 -6.26
N SER A 231 -13.31 -21.74 -7.22
CA SER A 231 -12.22 -21.66 -8.22
C SER A 231 -12.69 -21.13 -9.57
#